data_c53103005f696b2ba47adb55f1961d34
#
_entry.id   c53103005f696b2ba47adb55f1961d34
#
_cell.length_a   1.000
_cell.length_b   1.000
_cell.length_c   1.000
_cell.angle_alpha   90.00
_cell.angle_beta   90.00
_cell.angle_gamma   90.00
#
_symmetry.space_group_name_H-M   'P 1'
#
loop_
_entity.id
_entity.type
_entity.pdbx_description
1 polymer ?
#
loop_
_entity_poly.entity_id
_entity_poly.type
_entity_poly.pdbx_seq_one_letter_code
_entity_poly.pdbx_strand_id
1 'polypeptide(L)'
;MVRNNIKIGFIGVGYMGYGMALNILKRKYNLNIIAHTNRKSINKLVKLGAMELKTYKNFAINSNVIIICVTNTIIAKKVINSLKSFLIKGTLIIDITTHNQNGSIEIFNMLKSRSVYYCESPVMGGPKQAELGILGAIVGCEKNIFN
;
A
#
# COMPACT_ATOMS: atom_id res chain seq x y z
N MET A 1 -7.90 13.23 18.04
CA MET A 1 -7.77 11.79 18.37
C MET A 1 -7.17 11.07 17.17
N VAL A 2 -6.11 10.28 17.36
CA VAL A 2 -5.58 9.37 16.34
C VAL A 2 -6.68 8.34 16.07
N ARG A 3 -7.08 8.16 14.81
CA ARG A 3 -8.05 7.11 14.44
C ARG A 3 -7.39 5.76 14.66
N ASN A 4 -7.63 5.27 15.85
CA ASN A 4 -7.46 3.91 16.37
C ASN A 4 -6.67 2.87 15.56
N ASN A 5 -5.73 2.27 16.26
CA ASN A 5 -5.11 0.93 16.05
C ASN A 5 -4.79 0.43 14.62
N ILE A 6 -5.31 1.07 13.56
CA ILE A 6 -4.98 0.72 12.18
C ILE A 6 -3.64 1.36 11.83
N LYS A 7 -2.65 0.51 11.61
CA LYS A 7 -1.34 0.92 11.11
C LYS A 7 -1.31 0.66 9.60
N ILE A 8 -1.19 1.73 8.83
CA ILE A 8 -1.16 1.66 7.37
C ILE A 8 0.29 1.66 6.91
N GLY A 9 0.68 0.64 6.17
CA GLY A 9 1.94 0.62 5.44
C GLY A 9 1.74 1.12 4.01
N PHE A 10 2.65 1.95 3.48
CA PHE A 10 2.59 2.42 2.10
C PHE A 10 3.92 2.19 1.39
N ILE A 11 3.88 1.44 0.29
CA ILE A 11 5.03 1.15 -0.58
C ILE A 11 4.83 1.84 -1.92
N GLY A 12 5.83 2.61 -2.36
CA GLY A 12 5.77 3.30 -3.64
C GLY A 12 5.30 4.75 -3.54
N VAL A 13 5.93 5.55 -2.69
CA VAL A 13 5.65 6.98 -2.52
C VAL A 13 6.29 7.84 -3.62
N GLY A 14 6.11 7.42 -4.87
CA GLY A 14 6.48 8.17 -6.07
C GLY A 14 5.49 9.31 -6.38
N TYR A 15 5.34 9.64 -7.68
CA TYR A 15 4.45 10.74 -8.12
C TYR A 15 3.00 10.56 -7.66
N MET A 16 2.43 9.37 -7.84
CA MET A 16 1.05 9.08 -7.43
C MET A 16 0.96 8.80 -5.93
N GLY A 17 1.82 7.91 -5.43
CA GLY A 17 1.76 7.43 -4.05
C GLY A 17 2.02 8.51 -3.01
N TYR A 18 2.80 9.54 -3.33
CA TYR A 18 3.05 10.66 -2.41
C TYR A 18 1.76 11.36 -1.98
N GLY A 19 0.92 11.74 -2.94
CA GLY A 19 -0.34 12.44 -2.66
C GLY A 19 -1.30 11.60 -1.83
N MET A 20 -1.40 10.30 -2.12
CA MET A 20 -2.22 9.36 -1.35
C MET A 20 -1.69 9.19 0.08
N ALA A 21 -0.39 8.97 0.25
CA ALA A 21 0.25 8.85 1.56
C ALA A 21 0.09 10.14 2.39
N LEU A 22 0.19 11.31 1.76
CA LEU A 22 -0.06 12.60 2.39
C LEU A 22 -1.50 12.71 2.93
N ASN A 23 -2.49 12.25 2.17
CA ASN A 23 -3.89 12.28 2.60
C ASN A 23 -4.16 11.31 3.76
N ILE A 24 -3.48 10.18 3.84
CA ILE A 24 -3.53 9.26 4.99
C ILE A 24 -3.06 9.99 6.25
N LEU A 25 -1.93 10.69 6.19
CA LEU A 25 -1.41 11.50 7.30
C LEU A 25 -2.35 12.64 7.69
N LYS A 26 -2.87 13.39 6.72
CA LYS A 26 -3.85 14.46 6.97
C LYS A 26 -5.09 13.95 7.72
N ARG A 27 -5.49 12.72 7.49
CA ARG A 27 -6.60 12.05 8.19
C ARG A 27 -6.19 11.42 9.53
N LYS A 28 -4.94 11.67 9.98
CA LYS A 28 -4.39 11.25 11.28
C LYS A 28 -4.32 9.71 11.47
N TYR A 29 -4.11 8.96 10.38
CA TYR A 29 -3.76 7.55 10.48
C TYR A 29 -2.25 7.38 10.76
N ASN A 30 -1.89 6.32 11.47
CA ASN A 30 -0.51 5.89 11.60
C ASN A 30 -0.01 5.37 10.26
N LEU A 31 1.01 6.01 9.70
CA LEU A 31 1.57 5.67 8.40
C LEU A 31 3.00 5.18 8.52
N ASN A 32 3.22 3.94 8.14
CA ASN A 32 4.53 3.35 7.93
C ASN A 32 4.91 3.44 6.45
N ILE A 33 6.13 3.81 6.16
CA ILE A 33 6.67 3.86 4.80
C ILE A 33 8.02 3.15 4.75
N ILE A 34 8.36 2.63 3.57
CA ILE A 34 9.67 2.05 3.32
C ILE A 34 10.30 2.73 2.11
N ALA A 35 11.55 3.15 2.25
CA ALA A 35 12.26 3.81 1.18
C ALA A 35 12.77 2.77 0.15
N HIS A 36 12.68 3.11 -1.12
CA HIS A 36 13.41 2.44 -2.19
C HIS A 36 14.45 3.41 -2.77
N THR A 37 14.10 4.23 -3.74
CA THR A 37 15.03 5.15 -4.40
C THR A 37 14.70 6.62 -4.15
N ASN A 38 13.43 6.99 -4.04
CA ASN A 38 13.00 8.37 -3.93
C ASN A 38 13.06 8.91 -2.49
N ARG A 39 14.24 9.38 -2.09
CA ARG A 39 14.44 9.98 -0.74
C ARG A 39 13.66 11.27 -0.52
N LYS A 40 13.43 12.07 -1.57
CA LYS A 40 12.75 13.38 -1.44
C LYS A 40 11.32 13.24 -0.88
N SER A 41 10.53 12.33 -1.44
CA SER A 41 9.15 12.07 -0.97
C SER A 41 9.14 11.44 0.42
N ILE A 42 10.04 10.49 0.69
CA ILE A 42 10.19 9.87 2.01
C ILE A 42 10.48 10.92 3.07
N ASN A 43 11.48 11.77 2.87
CA ASN A 43 11.89 12.79 3.85
C ASN A 43 10.76 13.79 4.14
N LYS A 44 9.96 14.16 3.11
CA LYS A 44 8.79 15.02 3.32
C LYS A 44 7.72 14.34 4.18
N LEU A 45 7.39 13.08 3.90
CA LEU A 45 6.38 12.33 4.67
C LEU A 45 6.83 12.09 6.11
N VAL A 46 8.11 11.79 6.34
CA VAL A 46 8.68 11.64 7.70
C VAL A 46 8.54 12.95 8.49
N LYS A 47 8.87 14.10 7.88
CA LYS A 47 8.66 15.41 8.53
C LYS A 47 7.20 15.69 8.88
N LEU A 48 6.26 15.06 8.19
CA LEU A 48 4.81 15.18 8.44
C LEU A 48 4.26 14.08 9.37
N GLY A 49 5.12 13.21 9.91
CA GLY A 49 4.75 12.23 10.91
C GLY A 49 4.67 10.78 10.43
N ALA A 50 5.07 10.47 9.19
CA ALA A 50 5.22 9.08 8.76
C ALA A 50 6.43 8.42 9.44
N MET A 51 6.31 7.15 9.77
CA MET A 51 7.41 6.34 10.30
C MET A 51 8.11 5.60 9.15
N GLU A 52 9.37 5.90 8.91
CA GLU A 52 10.18 5.13 7.97
C GLU A 52 10.70 3.86 8.62
N LEU A 53 10.33 2.71 8.07
CA LEU A 53 10.84 1.40 8.47
C LEU A 53 11.91 0.93 7.48
N LYS A 54 12.95 0.30 7.99
CA LYS A 54 14.17 0.00 7.21
C LYS A 54 14.18 -1.38 6.57
N THR A 55 13.33 -2.29 7.03
CA THR A 55 13.29 -3.67 6.53
C THR A 55 11.86 -4.08 6.21
N TYR A 56 11.68 -4.93 5.20
CA TYR A 56 10.38 -5.50 4.87
C TYR A 56 9.77 -6.31 6.03
N LYS A 57 10.60 -6.95 6.85
CA LYS A 57 10.15 -7.63 8.06
C LYS A 57 9.46 -6.66 9.01
N ASN A 58 10.15 -5.60 9.43
CA ASN A 58 9.59 -4.62 10.36
C ASN A 58 8.38 -3.91 9.77
N PHE A 59 8.39 -3.65 8.46
CA PHE A 59 7.27 -3.03 7.74
C PHE A 59 6.02 -3.93 7.76
N ALA A 60 6.18 -5.22 7.44
CA ALA A 60 5.07 -6.18 7.39
C ALA A 60 4.42 -6.39 8.77
N ILE A 61 5.23 -6.64 9.81
CA ILE A 61 4.70 -6.91 11.17
C ILE A 61 4.09 -5.69 11.85
N ASN A 62 4.40 -4.48 11.39
CA ASN A 62 3.86 -3.23 11.92
C ASN A 62 2.77 -2.60 11.06
N SER A 63 2.22 -3.31 10.07
CA SER A 63 1.20 -2.79 9.18
C SER A 63 0.01 -3.75 9.09
N ASN A 64 -1.19 -3.28 9.46
CA ASN A 64 -2.44 -4.05 9.35
C ASN A 64 -3.01 -3.99 7.92
N VAL A 65 -2.87 -2.83 7.29
CA VAL A 65 -3.24 -2.56 5.90
C VAL A 65 -1.98 -2.13 5.16
N ILE A 66 -1.68 -2.75 4.04
CA ILE A 66 -0.52 -2.40 3.22
C ILE A 66 -1.01 -1.95 1.85
N ILE A 67 -0.68 -0.71 1.50
CA ILE A 67 -0.98 -0.14 0.18
C ILE A 67 0.28 -0.25 -0.68
N ILE A 68 0.12 -0.80 -1.88
CA ILE A 68 1.20 -0.94 -2.87
C ILE A 68 0.86 -0.06 -4.08
N CYS A 69 1.76 0.85 -4.45
CA CYS A 69 1.63 1.75 -5.58
C CYS A 69 2.96 1.80 -6.35
N VAL A 70 3.20 0.80 -7.17
CA VAL A 70 4.45 0.65 -7.92
C VAL A 70 4.19 0.68 -9.44
N THR A 71 5.24 0.58 -10.24
CA THR A 71 5.16 0.88 -11.67
C THR A 71 4.51 -0.20 -12.51
N ASN A 72 4.58 -1.46 -12.12
CA ASN A 72 4.06 -2.59 -12.90
C ASN A 72 3.96 -3.87 -12.07
N THR A 73 3.35 -4.90 -12.66
CA THR A 73 3.15 -6.23 -12.08
C THR A 73 4.47 -6.89 -11.62
N ILE A 74 5.55 -6.74 -12.38
CA ILE A 74 6.85 -7.37 -12.04
C ILE A 74 7.37 -6.81 -10.72
N ILE A 75 7.32 -5.50 -10.55
CA ILE A 75 7.76 -4.82 -9.32
C ILE A 75 6.83 -5.15 -8.16
N ALA A 76 5.51 -5.17 -8.39
CA ALA A 76 4.54 -5.57 -7.36
C ALA A 76 4.81 -6.99 -6.85
N LYS A 77 5.03 -7.96 -7.74
CA LYS A 77 5.41 -9.33 -7.37
C LYS A 77 6.71 -9.38 -6.56
N LYS A 78 7.74 -8.61 -6.93
CA LYS A 78 9.00 -8.51 -6.17
C LYS A 78 8.75 -7.99 -4.75
N VAL A 79 7.98 -6.92 -4.62
CA VAL A 79 7.60 -6.34 -3.32
C VAL A 79 6.85 -7.37 -2.46
N ILE A 80 5.83 -8.01 -3.01
CA ILE A 80 5.02 -9.01 -2.31
C ILE A 80 5.88 -10.22 -1.91
N ASN A 81 6.77 -10.68 -2.77
CA ASN A 81 7.72 -11.75 -2.43
C ASN A 81 8.64 -11.37 -1.25
N SER A 82 9.05 -10.12 -1.15
CA SER A 82 9.86 -9.62 -0.04
C SER A 82 9.07 -9.49 1.27
N LEU A 83 7.75 -9.33 1.19
CA LEU A 83 6.86 -9.18 2.35
C LEU A 83 6.29 -10.50 2.84
N LYS A 84 5.96 -11.43 1.92
CA LYS A 84 5.04 -12.55 2.16
C LYS A 84 5.40 -13.44 3.35
N SER A 85 6.69 -13.62 3.65
CA SER A 85 7.14 -14.45 4.78
C SER A 85 6.93 -13.78 6.15
N PHE A 86 6.69 -12.48 6.17
CA PHE A 86 6.55 -11.68 7.38
C PHE A 86 5.12 -11.14 7.58
N LEU A 87 4.23 -11.31 6.59
CA LEU A 87 2.84 -10.87 6.69
C LEU A 87 2.12 -11.64 7.79
N ILE A 88 1.37 -10.92 8.59
CA ILE A 88 0.54 -11.48 9.67
C ILE A 88 -0.81 -11.92 9.04
N LYS A 89 -1.35 -13.04 9.50
CA LYS A 89 -2.69 -13.51 9.13
C LYS A 89 -3.71 -12.39 9.35
N GLY A 90 -4.55 -12.13 8.36
CA GLY A 90 -5.56 -11.07 8.39
C GLY A 90 -5.06 -9.70 7.91
N THR A 91 -3.77 -9.56 7.55
CA THR A 91 -3.30 -8.34 6.87
C THR A 91 -4.07 -8.14 5.57
N LEU A 92 -4.51 -6.91 5.29
CA LEU A 92 -5.09 -6.51 4.01
C LEU A 92 -4.05 -5.84 3.14
N ILE A 93 -3.85 -6.35 1.93
CA ILE A 93 -3.06 -5.68 0.88
C ILE A 93 -4.01 -5.01 -0.09
N ILE A 94 -3.85 -3.70 -0.29
CA ILE A 94 -4.54 -2.91 -1.30
C ILE A 94 -3.51 -2.56 -2.38
N ASP A 95 -3.61 -3.20 -3.53
CA ASP A 95 -2.68 -2.98 -4.64
C ASP A 95 -3.30 -2.02 -5.66
N ILE A 96 -2.71 -0.83 -5.74
CA ILE A 96 -3.14 0.25 -6.64
C ILE A 96 -2.40 0.16 -7.99
N THR A 97 -1.45 -0.74 -8.09
CA THR A 97 -0.69 -0.97 -9.33
C THR A 97 -1.61 -1.50 -10.42
N THR A 98 -1.46 -0.99 -11.64
CA THR A 98 -2.16 -1.55 -12.79
C THR A 98 -1.51 -2.88 -13.22
N HIS A 99 -2.29 -3.95 -13.17
CA HIS A 99 -1.86 -5.30 -13.54
C HIS A 99 -2.46 -5.77 -14.86
N ASN A 100 -1.80 -6.77 -15.47
CA ASN A 100 -2.51 -7.65 -16.38
C ASN A 100 -3.26 -8.73 -15.57
N GLN A 101 -4.30 -9.32 -16.16
CA GLN A 101 -5.19 -10.27 -15.49
C GLN A 101 -4.44 -11.45 -14.83
N ASN A 102 -3.50 -12.05 -15.54
CA ASN A 102 -2.74 -13.19 -15.01
C ASN A 102 -1.89 -12.78 -13.79
N GLY A 103 -1.32 -11.60 -13.84
CA GLY A 103 -0.52 -11.06 -12.73
C GLY A 103 -1.34 -10.87 -11.45
N SER A 104 -2.55 -10.31 -11.56
CA SER A 104 -3.47 -10.16 -10.43
C SER A 104 -3.87 -11.49 -9.83
N ILE A 105 -4.22 -12.48 -10.67
CA ILE A 105 -4.61 -13.82 -10.22
C ILE A 105 -3.44 -14.52 -9.48
N GLU A 106 -2.23 -14.42 -10.01
CA GLU A 106 -1.05 -15.02 -9.35
C GLU A 106 -0.79 -14.38 -7.98
N ILE A 107 -0.86 -13.06 -7.87
CA ILE A 107 -0.71 -12.34 -6.60
C ILE A 107 -1.78 -12.75 -5.60
N PHE A 108 -3.04 -12.77 -6.03
CA PHE A 108 -4.17 -13.19 -5.20
C PHE A 108 -3.95 -14.61 -4.64
N ASN A 109 -3.61 -15.58 -5.49
CA ASN A 109 -3.40 -16.96 -5.07
C ASN A 109 -2.22 -17.11 -4.09
N MET A 110 -1.15 -16.35 -4.32
CA MET A 110 0.03 -16.33 -3.44
C MET A 110 -0.32 -15.84 -2.03
N LEU A 111 -1.16 -14.82 -1.93
CA LEU A 111 -1.55 -14.21 -0.65
C LEU A 111 -2.65 -15.01 0.06
N LYS A 112 -3.61 -15.53 -0.69
CA LYS A 112 -4.71 -16.37 -0.16
C LYS A 112 -4.19 -17.58 0.59
N SER A 113 -3.15 -18.24 0.09
CA SER A 113 -2.51 -19.40 0.74
C SER A 113 -1.94 -19.08 2.14
N ARG A 114 -1.79 -17.79 2.48
CA ARG A 114 -1.26 -17.28 3.76
C ARG A 114 -2.32 -16.66 4.66
N SER A 115 -3.59 -16.74 4.31
CA SER A 115 -4.69 -16.03 5.01
C SER A 115 -4.46 -14.51 5.06
N VAL A 116 -3.91 -13.95 3.99
CA VAL A 116 -3.73 -12.51 3.76
C VAL A 116 -4.78 -12.08 2.73
N TYR A 117 -5.49 -11.03 3.03
CA TYR A 117 -6.50 -10.48 2.15
C TYR A 117 -5.88 -9.62 1.05
N TYR A 118 -6.42 -9.69 -0.15
CA TYR A 118 -5.95 -8.94 -1.30
C TYR A 118 -7.09 -8.18 -1.97
N CYS A 119 -6.85 -6.92 -2.23
CA CYS A 119 -7.75 -6.04 -2.97
C CYS A 119 -6.95 -5.37 -4.07
N GLU A 120 -7.28 -5.62 -5.31
CA GLU A 120 -6.79 -4.84 -6.44
C GLU A 120 -7.64 -3.58 -6.57
N SER A 121 -7.00 -2.41 -6.61
CA SER A 121 -7.71 -1.13 -6.63
C SER A 121 -7.01 -0.11 -7.52
N PRO A 122 -6.92 -0.35 -8.84
CA PRO A 122 -6.37 0.64 -9.76
C PRO A 122 -7.15 1.95 -9.65
N VAL A 123 -6.40 3.06 -9.71
CA VAL A 123 -6.95 4.41 -9.53
C VAL A 123 -7.00 5.18 -10.84
N MET A 124 -7.99 6.06 -10.95
CA MET A 124 -8.17 6.98 -12.07
C MET A 124 -7.88 8.41 -11.62
N GLY A 125 -7.06 9.11 -12.39
CA GLY A 125 -6.60 10.46 -12.12
C GLY A 125 -5.08 10.57 -12.13
N GLY A 126 -4.56 11.75 -11.88
CA GLY A 126 -3.13 12.06 -11.88
C GLY A 126 -2.61 12.48 -10.50
N PRO A 127 -1.31 12.86 -10.41
CA PRO A 127 -0.70 13.26 -9.14
C PRO A 127 -1.41 14.39 -8.42
N LYS A 128 -1.95 15.36 -9.16
CA LYS A 128 -2.70 16.48 -8.58
C LYS A 128 -3.99 16.01 -7.91
N GLN A 129 -4.75 15.12 -8.56
CA GLN A 129 -5.95 14.52 -7.97
C GLN A 129 -5.59 13.64 -6.75
N ALA A 130 -4.45 12.95 -6.79
CA ALA A 130 -3.95 12.19 -5.64
C ALA A 130 -3.68 13.12 -4.44
N GLU A 131 -3.05 14.27 -4.63
CA GLU A 131 -2.81 15.25 -3.57
C GLU A 131 -4.08 15.88 -3.03
N LEU A 132 -5.07 16.12 -3.90
CA LEU A 132 -6.39 16.64 -3.53
C LEU A 132 -7.30 15.59 -2.87
N GLY A 133 -6.96 14.29 -2.97
CA GLY A 133 -7.76 13.20 -2.42
C GLY A 133 -9.06 12.93 -3.19
N ILE A 134 -9.07 13.17 -4.50
CA ILE A 134 -10.23 13.05 -5.40
C ILE A 134 -10.00 12.01 -6.52
N LEU A 135 -9.12 11.04 -6.29
CA LEU A 135 -8.96 9.91 -7.22
C LEU A 135 -10.22 9.06 -7.26
N GLY A 136 -10.61 8.62 -8.46
CA GLY A 136 -11.52 7.49 -8.62
C GLY A 136 -10.77 6.17 -8.37
N ALA A 137 -11.48 5.12 -7.96
CA ALA A 137 -10.92 3.78 -7.81
C ALA A 137 -11.90 2.72 -8.29
N ILE A 138 -11.38 1.67 -8.92
CA ILE A 138 -12.13 0.45 -9.21
C ILE A 138 -11.63 -0.62 -8.25
N VAL A 139 -12.53 -1.25 -7.50
CA VAL A 139 -12.17 -2.18 -6.44
C VAL A 139 -12.53 -3.61 -6.83
N GLY A 140 -11.52 -4.47 -6.90
CA GLY A 140 -11.67 -5.90 -7.12
C GLY A 140 -11.17 -6.69 -5.91
N CYS A 141 -12.08 -7.29 -5.14
CA CYS A 141 -11.75 -8.14 -3.98
C CYS A 141 -12.88 -9.13 -3.67
N GLU A 142 -12.64 -10.04 -2.75
CA GLU A 142 -13.71 -10.89 -2.20
C GLU A 142 -14.76 -10.04 -1.48
N LYS A 143 -16.05 -10.36 -1.64
CA LYS A 143 -17.19 -9.56 -1.12
C LYS A 143 -17.10 -9.28 0.38
N ASN A 144 -16.65 -10.24 1.17
CA ASN A 144 -16.48 -10.11 2.62
C ASN A 144 -15.36 -9.15 3.03
N ILE A 145 -14.48 -8.78 2.09
CA ILE A 145 -13.40 -7.80 2.32
C ILE A 145 -13.86 -6.38 1.98
N PHE A 146 -14.81 -6.25 1.07
CA PHE A 146 -15.33 -4.97 0.62
C PHE A 146 -16.28 -4.33 1.67
N ASN A 147 -17.01 -5.12 2.42
CA ASN A 147 -17.97 -4.69 3.45
C ASN A 147 -17.28 -4.39 4.79
#